data_2b44d10f337baddf7dd980c25b4d19ec
#
_entry.id   2b44d10f337baddf7dd980c25b4d19ec
#
_cell.length_a   1.000
_cell.length_b   1.000
_cell.length_c   1.000
_cell.angle_alpha   90.00
_cell.angle_beta   90.00
_cell.angle_gamma   90.00
#
_symmetry.space_group_name_H-M   'P 1'
#
loop_
_entity.id
_entity.type
_entity.pdbx_description
1 polymer ?
#
loop_
_entity_poly.entity_id
_entity_poly.type
_entity_poly.pdbx_seq_one_letter_code
_entity_poly.pdbx_strand_id
1 'polypeptide(L)'
;KILPAAAFVRKNGVMAMAEYNGIVMLQVNGLSGRMEADEVKECVKELPQTYLAFIGSSGKSVKIWVRFTYPDNRLPDNREQAEVFHAHAYRLAVKYYQPQLPFDIELREPSLEQYCRLTFDPELYFNPEAMPVYLKQPASLPGETTYREQVQAQASPLQRLVPGYDSYEALSVLFEAAFARAFAEQKGYRPGDDIHSLLSLIHI
;
A
#
# COMPACT_ATOMS: atom_id res chain seq x y z
N LYS A 1 3.65 13.38 4.69
CA LYS A 1 2.83 12.33 4.05
C LYS A 1 1.79 13.00 3.17
N ILE A 2 1.54 12.46 2.00
CA ILE A 2 0.47 12.87 1.10
C ILE A 2 -0.44 11.68 0.80
N LEU A 3 -1.68 11.96 0.45
CA LEU A 3 -2.67 10.99 0.03
C LEU A 3 -2.94 11.22 -1.46
N PRO A 4 -2.35 10.42 -2.37
CA PRO A 4 -2.47 10.67 -3.80
C PRO A 4 -3.88 10.49 -4.34
N ALA A 5 -4.62 9.51 -3.81
CA ALA A 5 -5.92 9.11 -4.33
C ALA A 5 -7.03 10.13 -4.04
N ALA A 6 -7.01 10.78 -2.88
CA ALA A 6 -8.09 11.67 -2.47
C ALA A 6 -7.61 12.76 -1.51
N ALA A 7 -8.31 13.89 -1.52
CA ALA A 7 -8.20 14.92 -0.50
C ALA A 7 -9.23 14.69 0.61
N PHE A 8 -8.81 14.93 1.86
CA PHE A 8 -9.68 14.78 3.03
C PHE A 8 -9.71 16.07 3.85
N VAL A 9 -10.85 16.34 4.42
CA VAL A 9 -11.08 17.46 5.35
C VAL A 9 -11.65 16.95 6.67
N ARG A 10 -11.32 17.60 7.77
CA ARG A 10 -11.91 17.29 9.06
C ARG A 10 -13.18 18.11 9.26
N LYS A 11 -14.33 17.44 9.34
CA LYS A 11 -15.62 18.05 9.66
C LYS A 11 -16.15 17.44 10.96
N ASN A 12 -16.41 18.26 11.98
CA ASN A 12 -16.93 17.82 13.29
C ASN A 12 -16.10 16.66 13.91
N GLY A 13 -14.78 16.71 13.78
CA GLY A 13 -13.89 15.66 14.29
C GLY A 13 -13.73 14.42 13.42
N VAL A 14 -14.57 14.26 12.39
CA VAL A 14 -14.54 13.12 11.47
C VAL A 14 -13.82 13.49 10.16
N MET A 15 -12.99 12.59 9.65
CA MET A 15 -12.37 12.74 8.34
C MET A 15 -13.38 12.43 7.24
N ALA A 16 -13.66 13.41 6.40
CA ALA A 16 -14.53 13.27 5.24
C ALA A 16 -13.72 13.47 3.95
N MET A 17 -13.98 12.65 2.94
CA MET A 17 -13.41 12.86 1.61
C MET A 17 -13.96 14.17 1.03
N ALA A 18 -13.07 15.06 0.64
CA ALA A 18 -13.42 16.31 -0.02
C ALA A 18 -13.46 16.14 -1.54
N GLU A 19 -12.48 15.41 -2.08
CA GLU A 19 -12.30 15.23 -3.52
C GLU A 19 -11.54 13.92 -3.79
N TYR A 20 -11.94 13.20 -4.82
CA TYR A 20 -11.20 12.06 -5.35
C TYR A 20 -10.36 12.50 -6.56
N ASN A 21 -9.07 12.17 -6.56
CA ASN A 21 -8.11 12.67 -7.56
C ASN A 21 -7.93 11.71 -8.75
N GLY A 22 -8.49 10.50 -8.69
CA GLY A 22 -8.30 9.50 -9.74
C GLY A 22 -6.87 8.93 -9.83
N ILE A 23 -6.02 9.16 -8.83
CA ILE A 23 -4.64 8.70 -8.84
C ILE A 23 -4.52 7.37 -8.09
N VAL A 24 -4.02 6.37 -8.80
CA VAL A 24 -3.62 5.08 -8.24
C VAL A 24 -2.12 5.07 -8.04
N MET A 25 -1.67 4.64 -6.87
CA MET A 25 -0.26 4.47 -6.54
C MET A 25 0.08 2.98 -6.46
N LEU A 26 0.96 2.54 -7.36
CA LEU A 26 1.63 1.24 -7.28
C LEU A 26 2.98 1.40 -6.57
N GLN A 27 3.48 0.32 -6.02
CA GLN A 27 4.77 0.30 -5.35
C GLN A 27 5.51 -1.00 -5.65
N VAL A 28 6.77 -0.87 -6.05
CA VAL A 28 7.73 -1.97 -6.11
C VAL A 28 8.65 -1.83 -4.91
N ASN A 29 8.74 -2.85 -4.09
CA ASN A 29 9.55 -2.87 -2.86
C ASN A 29 10.60 -3.98 -2.89
N GLY A 30 11.50 -3.95 -1.90
CA GLY A 30 12.47 -5.02 -1.71
C GLY A 30 13.61 -5.02 -2.71
N LEU A 31 13.81 -3.91 -3.41
CA LEU A 31 14.92 -3.76 -4.35
C LEU A 31 16.27 -3.75 -3.60
N SER A 32 17.30 -4.27 -4.22
CA SER A 32 18.64 -4.35 -3.64
C SER A 32 19.27 -2.97 -3.44
N GLY A 33 18.93 -2.02 -4.33
CA GLY A 33 19.43 -0.66 -4.26
C GLY A 33 18.99 0.22 -5.42
N ARG A 34 19.73 1.33 -5.62
CA ARG A 34 19.40 2.35 -6.60
C ARG A 34 19.38 1.83 -8.05
N MET A 35 20.28 0.94 -8.39
CA MET A 35 20.40 0.42 -9.77
C MET A 35 19.11 -0.30 -10.19
N GLU A 36 18.57 -1.19 -9.36
CA GLU A 36 17.29 -1.87 -9.63
C GLU A 36 16.12 -0.89 -9.60
N ALA A 37 16.17 0.14 -8.72
CA ALA A 37 15.15 1.17 -8.69
C ALA A 37 15.15 2.03 -9.96
N ASP A 38 16.31 2.36 -10.50
CA ASP A 38 16.43 3.08 -11.78
C ASP A 38 15.95 2.20 -12.95
N GLU A 39 16.26 0.90 -12.94
CA GLU A 39 15.73 -0.06 -13.93
C GLU A 39 14.18 -0.08 -13.94
N VAL A 40 13.56 -0.16 -12.79
CA VAL A 40 12.09 -0.07 -12.68
C VAL A 40 11.58 1.26 -13.24
N LYS A 41 12.24 2.38 -12.91
CA LYS A 41 11.85 3.70 -13.43
C LYS A 41 11.95 3.79 -14.94
N GLU A 42 13.02 3.28 -15.54
CA GLU A 42 13.16 3.25 -17.00
C GLU A 42 12.05 2.44 -17.66
N CYS A 43 11.72 1.23 -17.13
CA CYS A 43 10.60 0.45 -17.66
C CYS A 43 9.28 1.20 -17.63
N VAL A 44 8.96 1.91 -16.55
CA VAL A 44 7.67 2.62 -16.45
C VAL A 44 7.62 3.94 -17.21
N LYS A 45 8.75 4.57 -17.50
CA LYS A 45 8.82 5.76 -18.37
C LYS A 45 8.33 5.49 -19.80
N GLU A 46 8.54 4.28 -20.29
CA GLU A 46 8.10 3.87 -21.62
C GLU A 46 6.57 3.65 -21.70
N LEU A 47 5.88 3.62 -20.56
CA LEU A 47 4.44 3.42 -20.52
C LEU A 47 3.71 4.77 -20.55
N PRO A 48 2.90 5.07 -21.60
CA PRO A 48 2.27 6.38 -21.78
C PRO A 48 1.26 6.75 -20.69
N GLN A 49 0.83 5.79 -19.86
CA GLN A 49 -0.07 6.01 -18.74
C GLN A 49 0.65 6.40 -17.45
N THR A 50 1.98 6.32 -17.41
CA THR A 50 2.75 6.69 -16.22
C THR A 50 2.77 8.19 -16.02
N TYR A 51 2.08 8.65 -14.97
CA TYR A 51 1.98 10.06 -14.62
C TYR A 51 3.18 10.54 -13.83
N LEU A 52 3.60 9.73 -12.83
CA LEU A 52 4.73 10.05 -11.97
C LEU A 52 5.43 8.75 -11.56
N ALA A 53 6.76 8.77 -11.52
CA ALA A 53 7.55 7.68 -10.93
C ALA A 53 8.76 8.24 -10.17
N PHE A 54 9.01 7.73 -8.97
CA PHE A 54 10.13 8.17 -8.13
C PHE A 54 10.59 7.09 -7.16
N ILE A 55 11.84 7.21 -6.73
CA ILE A 55 12.46 6.31 -5.76
C ILE A 55 12.03 6.71 -4.35
N GLY A 56 11.62 5.72 -3.56
CA GLY A 56 11.26 5.91 -2.16
C GLY A 56 12.49 6.25 -1.27
N SER A 57 12.22 6.77 -0.06
CA SER A 57 13.25 7.28 0.86
C SER A 57 14.32 6.26 1.28
N SER A 58 14.05 4.97 1.17
CA SER A 58 15.02 3.91 1.44
C SER A 58 16.00 3.65 0.29
N GLY A 59 15.74 4.18 -0.91
CA GLY A 59 16.46 3.83 -2.14
C GLY A 59 16.14 2.42 -2.68
N LYS A 60 15.27 1.68 -2.01
CA LYS A 60 14.94 0.26 -2.27
C LYS A 60 13.47 0.05 -2.67
N SER A 61 12.85 1.08 -3.16
CA SER A 61 11.47 1.03 -3.63
C SER A 61 11.21 2.09 -4.70
N VAL A 62 10.28 1.80 -5.59
CA VAL A 62 9.77 2.76 -6.59
C VAL A 62 8.27 2.93 -6.40
N LYS A 63 7.81 4.15 -6.49
CA LYS A 63 6.40 4.51 -6.48
C LYS A 63 6.01 4.99 -7.87
N ILE A 64 4.88 4.48 -8.35
CA ILE A 64 4.37 4.73 -9.70
C ILE A 64 2.95 5.23 -9.55
N TRP A 65 2.65 6.40 -10.11
CA TRP A 65 1.32 6.98 -10.09
C TRP A 65 0.72 6.95 -11.48
N VAL A 66 -0.54 6.50 -11.54
CA VAL A 66 -1.31 6.35 -12.78
C VAL A 66 -2.65 7.05 -12.61
N ARG A 67 -3.09 7.78 -13.61
CA ARG A 67 -4.39 8.48 -13.58
C ARG A 67 -5.49 7.61 -14.17
N PHE A 68 -6.62 7.55 -13.48
CA PHE A 68 -7.83 6.87 -13.91
C PHE A 68 -9.02 7.81 -13.90
N THR A 69 -9.91 7.65 -14.86
CA THR A 69 -11.13 8.44 -14.96
C THR A 69 -12.24 7.66 -15.67
N TYR A 70 -13.47 8.14 -15.61
CA TYR A 70 -14.51 7.65 -16.50
C TYR A 70 -14.26 8.08 -17.95
N PRO A 71 -14.93 7.45 -18.96
CA PRO A 71 -14.74 7.81 -20.36
C PRO A 71 -15.12 9.26 -20.71
N ASP A 72 -15.93 9.90 -19.88
CA ASP A 72 -16.33 11.31 -19.99
C ASP A 72 -15.43 12.27 -19.21
N ASN A 73 -14.26 11.80 -18.74
CA ASN A 73 -13.28 12.51 -17.92
C ASN A 73 -13.79 12.95 -16.54
N ARG A 74 -14.95 12.45 -16.09
CA ARG A 74 -15.42 12.66 -14.72
C ARG A 74 -14.80 11.66 -13.75
N LEU A 75 -14.85 11.99 -12.48
CA LEU A 75 -14.45 11.16 -11.35
C LEU A 75 -15.65 10.90 -10.44
N PRO A 76 -15.61 9.87 -9.59
CA PRO A 76 -16.63 9.66 -8.56
C PRO A 76 -16.80 10.86 -7.63
N ASP A 77 -18.05 11.24 -7.37
CA ASP A 77 -18.41 12.41 -6.55
C ASP A 77 -18.51 12.09 -5.05
N ASN A 78 -18.68 10.83 -4.69
CA ASN A 78 -18.84 10.41 -3.31
C ASN A 78 -17.86 9.30 -2.94
N ARG A 79 -17.66 9.12 -1.62
CA ARG A 79 -16.67 8.20 -1.06
C ARG A 79 -16.93 6.75 -1.46
N GLU A 80 -18.17 6.28 -1.40
CA GLU A 80 -18.52 4.89 -1.69
C GLU A 80 -18.20 4.52 -3.16
N GLN A 81 -18.60 5.38 -4.09
CA GLN A 81 -18.26 5.19 -5.50
C GLN A 81 -16.76 5.29 -5.75
N ALA A 82 -16.08 6.22 -5.06
CA ALA A 82 -14.63 6.38 -5.18
C ALA A 82 -13.87 5.16 -4.68
N GLU A 83 -14.30 4.53 -3.59
CA GLU A 83 -13.70 3.30 -3.06
C GLU A 83 -13.83 2.14 -4.06
N VAL A 84 -15.02 1.93 -4.63
CA VAL A 84 -15.25 0.90 -5.66
C VAL A 84 -14.44 1.17 -6.92
N PHE A 85 -14.47 2.42 -7.40
CA PHE A 85 -13.71 2.83 -8.58
C PHE A 85 -12.20 2.64 -8.35
N HIS A 86 -11.69 3.10 -7.21
CA HIS A 86 -10.27 3.02 -6.88
C HIS A 86 -9.79 1.57 -6.76
N ALA A 87 -10.58 0.69 -6.14
CA ALA A 87 -10.27 -0.72 -6.04
C ALA A 87 -10.17 -1.39 -7.43
N HIS A 88 -11.08 -1.06 -8.34
CA HIS A 88 -11.01 -1.56 -9.72
C HIS A 88 -9.81 -0.98 -10.47
N ALA A 89 -9.59 0.33 -10.37
CA ALA A 89 -8.46 1.02 -10.98
C ALA A 89 -7.12 0.43 -10.52
N TYR A 90 -6.98 0.18 -9.21
CA TYR A 90 -5.76 -0.41 -8.65
C TYR A 90 -5.47 -1.80 -9.23
N ARG A 91 -6.46 -2.69 -9.27
CA ARG A 91 -6.31 -4.04 -9.83
C ARG A 91 -5.95 -4.02 -11.32
N LEU A 92 -6.58 -3.12 -12.07
CA LEU A 92 -6.26 -2.96 -13.48
C LEU A 92 -4.84 -2.41 -13.67
N ALA A 93 -4.43 -1.45 -12.85
CA ALA A 93 -3.07 -0.92 -12.87
C ALA A 93 -2.05 -2.03 -12.58
N VAL A 94 -2.24 -2.84 -11.54
CA VAL A 94 -1.38 -3.98 -11.23
C VAL A 94 -1.31 -4.94 -12.43
N LYS A 95 -2.47 -5.33 -12.98
CA LYS A 95 -2.53 -6.24 -14.13
C LYS A 95 -1.79 -5.72 -15.36
N TYR A 96 -1.82 -4.41 -15.58
CA TYR A 96 -1.17 -3.77 -16.72
C TYR A 96 0.34 -3.61 -16.50
N TYR A 97 0.76 -3.14 -15.32
CA TYR A 97 2.16 -2.83 -15.04
C TYR A 97 3.01 -4.05 -14.70
N GLN A 98 2.46 -5.05 -13.99
CA GLN A 98 3.23 -6.21 -13.54
C GLN A 98 3.98 -6.93 -14.66
N PRO A 99 3.39 -7.20 -15.84
CA PRO A 99 4.11 -7.86 -16.95
C PRO A 99 5.23 -7.01 -17.58
N GLN A 100 5.24 -5.70 -17.33
CA GLN A 100 6.21 -4.76 -17.88
C GLN A 100 7.42 -4.53 -16.96
N LEU A 101 7.38 -5.09 -15.76
CA LEU A 101 8.37 -4.86 -14.73
C LEU A 101 9.20 -6.12 -14.46
N PRO A 102 10.53 -5.96 -14.24
CA PRO A 102 11.40 -7.08 -13.86
C PRO A 102 11.25 -7.50 -12.39
N PHE A 103 10.52 -6.70 -11.58
CA PHE A 103 10.30 -6.92 -10.16
C PHE A 103 8.81 -6.89 -9.82
N ASP A 104 8.43 -7.57 -8.74
CA ASP A 104 7.04 -7.67 -8.33
C ASP A 104 6.50 -6.37 -7.73
N ILE A 105 5.28 -6.00 -8.15
CA ILE A 105 4.50 -4.96 -7.51
C ILE A 105 4.01 -5.50 -6.16
N GLU A 106 4.21 -4.72 -5.11
CA GLU A 106 3.62 -5.02 -3.80
C GLU A 106 2.10 -4.92 -3.88
N LEU A 107 1.42 -6.06 -3.74
CA LEU A 107 -0.03 -6.08 -3.70
C LEU A 107 -0.55 -5.60 -2.35
N ARG A 108 -1.52 -4.68 -2.38
CA ARG A 108 -2.16 -4.11 -1.19
C ARG A 108 -3.66 -4.07 -1.37
N GLU A 109 -4.39 -4.10 -0.27
CA GLU A 109 -5.81 -3.75 -0.30
C GLU A 109 -5.93 -2.28 -0.74
N PRO A 110 -6.71 -2.01 -1.81
CA PRO A 110 -6.88 -0.66 -2.31
C PRO A 110 -7.56 0.24 -1.27
N SER A 111 -6.98 1.40 -1.03
CA SER A 111 -7.54 2.35 -0.06
C SER A 111 -7.32 3.79 -0.52
N LEU A 112 -8.34 4.63 -0.41
CA LEU A 112 -8.24 6.07 -0.66
C LEU A 112 -7.30 6.77 0.32
N GLU A 113 -7.08 6.18 1.49
CA GLU A 113 -6.24 6.69 2.55
C GLU A 113 -4.80 6.16 2.48
N GLN A 114 -4.45 5.43 1.42
CA GLN A 114 -3.08 4.99 1.20
C GLN A 114 -2.16 6.19 1.06
N TYR A 115 -1.28 6.37 2.04
CA TYR A 115 -0.36 7.51 2.06
C TYR A 115 0.96 7.22 1.36
N CYS A 116 1.54 8.26 0.79
CA CYS A 116 2.89 8.29 0.28
C CYS A 116 3.79 9.17 1.17
N ARG A 117 5.01 8.71 1.44
CA ARG A 117 6.05 9.59 1.99
C ARG A 117 6.73 10.32 0.84
N LEU A 118 6.81 11.63 0.95
CA LEU A 118 7.64 12.40 0.05
C LEU A 118 9.11 12.03 0.29
N THR A 119 9.84 11.96 -0.80
CA THR A 119 11.28 11.73 -0.83
C THR A 119 11.90 12.70 -1.81
N PHE A 120 13.19 12.91 -1.69
CA PHE A 120 13.96 13.62 -2.69
C PHE A 120 14.50 12.61 -3.71
N ASP A 121 14.03 12.72 -4.95
CA ASP A 121 14.57 11.99 -6.11
C ASP A 121 14.90 13.02 -7.17
N PRO A 122 16.20 13.32 -7.42
CA PRO A 122 16.62 14.34 -8.38
C PRO A 122 16.25 13.98 -9.82
N GLU A 123 16.01 12.69 -10.08
CA GLU A 123 15.62 12.15 -11.38
C GLU A 123 14.17 11.66 -11.38
N LEU A 124 13.32 12.31 -10.60
CA LEU A 124 11.88 12.07 -10.60
C LEU A 124 11.34 12.13 -12.04
N TYR A 125 10.64 11.09 -12.46
CA TYR A 125 9.88 11.12 -13.71
C TYR A 125 8.51 11.76 -13.48
N PHE A 126 8.18 12.76 -14.28
CA PHE A 126 6.86 13.40 -14.27
C PHE A 126 6.40 13.69 -15.69
N ASN A 127 5.25 13.13 -16.06
CA ASN A 127 4.61 13.33 -17.35
C ASN A 127 3.21 13.95 -17.17
N PRO A 128 3.05 15.26 -17.25
CA PRO A 128 1.74 15.92 -17.12
C PRO A 128 0.76 15.50 -18.24
N GLU A 129 1.28 15.11 -19.40
CA GLU A 129 0.50 14.66 -20.56
C GLU A 129 0.23 13.14 -20.54
N ALA A 130 0.51 12.45 -19.42
CA ALA A 130 0.25 11.03 -19.33
C ALA A 130 -1.22 10.71 -19.65
N MET A 131 -1.41 9.70 -20.48
CA MET A 131 -2.75 9.27 -20.90
C MET A 131 -3.52 8.68 -19.71
N PRO A 132 -4.70 9.21 -19.35
CA PRO A 132 -5.52 8.60 -18.31
C PRO A 132 -6.04 7.25 -18.77
N VAL A 133 -6.18 6.32 -17.84
CA VAL A 133 -6.83 5.05 -18.09
C VAL A 133 -8.32 5.20 -17.86
N TYR A 134 -9.12 4.86 -18.87
CA TYR A 134 -10.57 4.99 -18.81
C TYR A 134 -11.21 3.74 -18.23
N LEU A 135 -11.97 3.90 -17.14
CA LEU A 135 -12.78 2.85 -16.55
C LEU A 135 -14.26 3.07 -16.84
N LYS A 136 -14.92 2.04 -17.36
CA LYS A 136 -16.39 2.01 -17.32
C LYS A 136 -16.82 1.74 -15.89
N GLN A 137 -17.93 2.31 -15.48
CA GLN A 137 -18.48 2.10 -14.13
C GLN A 137 -18.72 0.59 -13.91
N PRO A 138 -18.03 -0.04 -12.96
CA PRO A 138 -18.18 -1.46 -12.75
C PRO A 138 -19.51 -1.77 -12.07
N ALA A 139 -20.25 -2.72 -12.62
CA ALA A 139 -21.44 -3.25 -11.96
C ALA A 139 -21.08 -4.13 -10.74
N SER A 140 -19.88 -4.70 -10.73
CA SER A 140 -19.27 -5.48 -9.64
C SER A 140 -17.78 -5.57 -9.84
N LEU A 141 -17.01 -5.87 -8.78
CA LEU A 141 -15.56 -6.06 -8.85
C LEU A 141 -15.27 -7.52 -9.26
N PRO A 142 -14.94 -7.81 -10.54
CA PRO A 142 -14.59 -9.16 -10.93
C PRO A 142 -13.24 -9.57 -10.29
N GLY A 143 -13.17 -10.79 -9.79
CA GLY A 143 -11.95 -11.39 -9.26
C GLY A 143 -11.54 -10.89 -7.87
N GLU A 144 -12.49 -10.34 -7.08
CA GLU A 144 -12.20 -9.83 -5.74
C GLU A 144 -11.64 -10.90 -4.80
N THR A 145 -12.22 -12.10 -4.80
CA THR A 145 -11.76 -13.22 -3.97
C THR A 145 -10.32 -13.61 -4.33
N THR A 146 -10.05 -13.83 -5.62
CA THR A 146 -8.71 -14.19 -6.11
C THR A 146 -7.67 -13.11 -5.79
N TYR A 147 -8.04 -11.83 -5.90
CA TYR A 147 -7.15 -10.74 -5.57
C TYR A 147 -6.82 -10.70 -4.06
N ARG A 148 -7.82 -10.88 -3.19
CA ARG A 148 -7.61 -10.96 -1.74
C ARG A 148 -6.71 -12.14 -1.37
N GLU A 149 -6.88 -13.29 -1.99
CA GLU A 149 -6.02 -14.46 -1.81
C GLU A 149 -4.55 -14.15 -2.20
N GLN A 150 -4.34 -13.43 -3.30
CA GLN A 150 -3.01 -13.00 -3.73
C GLN A 150 -2.36 -12.01 -2.73
N VAL A 151 -3.13 -11.03 -2.24
CA VAL A 151 -2.66 -10.10 -1.20
C VAL A 151 -2.25 -10.87 0.06
N GLN A 152 -3.08 -11.82 0.49
CA GLN A 152 -2.77 -12.67 1.65
C GLN A 152 -1.55 -13.55 1.43
N ALA A 153 -1.34 -14.06 0.22
CA ALA A 153 -0.17 -14.86 -0.11
C ALA A 153 1.15 -14.08 -0.04
N GLN A 154 1.12 -12.78 -0.36
CA GLN A 154 2.28 -11.89 -0.23
C GLN A 154 2.46 -11.35 1.20
N ALA A 155 1.44 -11.45 2.04
CA ALA A 155 1.53 -10.99 3.42
C ALA A 155 2.63 -11.74 4.19
N SER A 156 3.21 -11.07 5.17
CA SER A 156 4.21 -11.70 6.04
C SER A 156 3.64 -12.96 6.72
N PRO A 157 4.47 -13.92 7.13
CA PRO A 157 3.99 -15.11 7.84
C PRO A 157 3.11 -14.80 9.04
N LEU A 158 3.42 -13.72 9.77
CA LEU A 158 2.62 -13.24 10.89
C LEU A 158 1.22 -12.78 10.46
N GLN A 159 1.12 -12.00 9.38
CA GLN A 159 -0.15 -11.52 8.83
C GLN A 159 -1.00 -12.67 8.26
N ARG A 160 -0.37 -13.76 7.79
CA ARG A 160 -1.06 -14.97 7.30
C ARG A 160 -1.59 -15.85 8.40
N LEU A 161 -0.86 -15.94 9.51
CA LEU A 161 -1.22 -16.82 10.64
C LEU A 161 -2.39 -16.28 11.46
N VAL A 162 -2.63 -14.97 11.43
CA VAL A 162 -3.62 -14.33 12.29
C VAL A 162 -4.54 -13.46 11.43
N PRO A 163 -5.66 -14.00 10.93
CA PRO A 163 -6.70 -13.20 10.29
C PRO A 163 -7.18 -12.10 11.22
N GLY A 164 -7.18 -10.84 10.77
CA GLY A 164 -7.50 -9.70 11.63
C GLY A 164 -6.47 -9.53 12.74
N TYR A 165 -5.18 -9.48 12.38
CA TYR A 165 -4.05 -9.35 13.34
C TYR A 165 -4.10 -8.09 14.22
N ASP A 166 -5.02 -7.19 13.95
CA ASP A 166 -5.39 -6.00 14.73
C ASP A 166 -6.55 -6.29 15.72
N SER A 167 -7.13 -7.47 15.69
CA SER A 167 -8.12 -7.89 16.69
C SER A 167 -7.47 -8.17 18.04
N TYR A 168 -8.28 -8.09 19.12
CA TYR A 168 -7.82 -8.37 20.47
C TYR A 168 -7.22 -9.79 20.60
N GLU A 169 -7.86 -10.78 19.98
CA GLU A 169 -7.42 -12.18 19.99
C GLU A 169 -6.07 -12.33 19.30
N ALA A 170 -5.89 -11.66 18.16
CA ALA A 170 -4.65 -11.67 17.40
C ALA A 170 -3.51 -11.00 18.18
N LEU A 171 -3.78 -9.87 18.80
CA LEU A 171 -2.81 -9.16 19.65
C LEU A 171 -2.43 -9.98 20.87
N SER A 172 -3.39 -10.68 21.50
CA SER A 172 -3.12 -11.58 22.63
C SER A 172 -2.17 -12.72 22.23
N VAL A 173 -2.43 -13.38 21.10
CA VAL A 173 -1.55 -14.46 20.60
C VAL A 173 -0.15 -13.94 20.31
N LEU A 174 -0.03 -12.77 19.67
CA LEU A 174 1.26 -12.14 19.39
C LEU A 174 2.01 -11.76 20.67
N PHE A 175 1.30 -11.22 21.64
CA PHE A 175 1.85 -10.85 22.94
C PHE A 175 2.35 -12.09 23.70
N GLU A 176 1.55 -13.15 23.77
CA GLU A 176 1.93 -14.42 24.41
C GLU A 176 3.16 -15.05 23.74
N ALA A 177 3.21 -15.03 22.39
CA ALA A 177 4.36 -15.56 21.66
C ALA A 177 5.63 -14.73 21.91
N ALA A 178 5.51 -13.40 21.91
CA ALA A 178 6.63 -12.50 22.20
C ALA A 178 7.10 -12.64 23.64
N PHE A 179 6.16 -12.78 24.58
CA PHE A 179 6.45 -13.00 25.99
C PHE A 179 7.15 -14.34 26.23
N ALA A 180 6.64 -15.42 25.64
CA ALA A 180 7.26 -16.75 25.75
C ALA A 180 8.69 -16.76 25.18
N ARG A 181 8.93 -16.04 24.09
CA ARG A 181 10.26 -15.90 23.50
C ARG A 181 11.20 -15.10 24.40
N ALA A 182 10.76 -13.95 24.89
CA ALA A 182 11.55 -13.14 25.84
C ALA A 182 11.90 -13.93 27.11
N PHE A 183 10.97 -14.75 27.57
CA PHE A 183 11.17 -15.64 28.73
C PHE A 183 12.20 -16.74 28.47
N ALA A 184 12.17 -17.33 27.27
CA ALA A 184 13.12 -18.36 26.87
C ALA A 184 14.55 -17.82 26.69
N GLU A 185 14.67 -16.56 26.25
CA GLU A 185 15.95 -15.86 26.05
C GLU A 185 16.58 -15.35 27.36
N GLN A 186 15.76 -15.08 28.38
CA GLN A 186 16.20 -14.58 29.70
C GLN A 186 16.32 -15.71 30.72
N LYS A 187 17.52 -16.31 30.80
CA LYS A 187 17.83 -17.32 31.85
C LYS A 187 17.76 -16.69 33.24
N GLY A 188 16.73 -17.01 34.01
CA GLY A 188 16.63 -16.60 35.41
C GLY A 188 15.30 -15.97 35.85
N TYR A 189 14.43 -15.60 34.92
CA TYR A 189 13.09 -15.11 35.26
C TYR A 189 12.15 -16.24 35.65
N ARG A 190 11.33 -16.02 36.70
CA ARG A 190 10.33 -16.99 37.14
C ARG A 190 8.91 -16.47 36.88
N PRO A 191 7.93 -17.35 36.57
CA PRO A 191 6.53 -16.94 36.52
C PRO A 191 6.11 -16.30 37.84
N GLY A 192 5.68 -15.04 37.82
CA GLY A 192 5.31 -14.25 38.98
C GLY A 192 6.19 -13.04 39.27
N ASP A 193 7.29 -12.89 38.56
CA ASP A 193 8.09 -11.65 38.57
C ASP A 193 7.36 -10.49 37.86
N ASP A 194 7.62 -9.27 38.31
CA ASP A 194 6.90 -8.07 37.89
C ASP A 194 6.91 -7.86 36.38
N ILE A 195 5.74 -7.89 35.76
CA ILE A 195 5.50 -7.68 34.33
C ILE A 195 6.06 -6.31 33.85
N HIS A 196 6.04 -5.29 34.69
CA HIS A 196 6.57 -3.97 34.33
C HIS A 196 8.10 -3.98 34.13
N SER A 197 8.80 -4.79 34.86
CA SER A 197 10.24 -4.98 34.68
C SER A 197 10.57 -5.74 33.38
N LEU A 198 9.70 -6.66 32.97
CA LEU A 198 9.81 -7.37 31.68
C LEU A 198 9.51 -6.48 30.48
N LEU A 199 8.50 -5.61 30.57
CA LEU A 199 8.13 -4.69 29.49
C LEU A 199 9.19 -3.61 29.27
N SER A 200 9.96 -3.25 30.27
CA SER A 200 11.08 -2.29 30.12
C SER A 200 12.29 -2.86 29.37
N LEU A 201 12.38 -4.20 29.27
CA LEU A 201 13.45 -4.90 28.54
C LEU A 201 13.08 -5.19 27.10
N ILE A 202 11.79 -5.17 26.76
CA ILE A 202 11.29 -5.25 25.40
C ILE A 202 11.23 -3.81 24.88
N HIS A 203 12.27 -3.33 24.22
CA HIS A 203 12.25 -2.06 23.52
C HIS A 203 11.24 -2.17 22.35
N ILE A 204 9.98 -1.83 22.64
CA ILE A 204 8.92 -1.59 21.64
C ILE A 204 8.91 -0.10 21.26
#